data_988bc38fae74250ab4a5b2624e7379db
#
_entry.id   988bc38fae74250ab4a5b2624e7379db
#
_cell.length_a   1.000
_cell.length_b   1.000
_cell.length_c   1.000
_cell.angle_alpha   90.00
_cell.angle_beta   90.00
_cell.angle_gamma   90.00
#
_symmetry.space_group_name_H-M   'P 1'
#
loop_
_entity.id
_entity.type
_entity.pdbx_description
1 polymer ?
#
loop_
_entity_poly.entity_id
_entity_poly.type
_entity_poly.pdbx_seq_one_letter_code
_entity_poly.pdbx_strand_id
1 'polypeptide(L)'
;MDDFQKRGQALIDELKEHVLMTFSRDPRGSNNGPGLATIDIERLSGLGIQLDRASERKQEHWITWTILQRLIADGLVMPIYSDKTRYRRRQPTSA
;
A
#
# COMPACT_ATOMS: atom_id res chain seq x y z
N MET A 1 -14.82 -1.23 22.46
CA MET A 1 -14.43 -0.17 21.51
C MET A 1 -15.65 0.70 21.26
N ASP A 2 -15.55 2.02 21.44
CA ASP A 2 -16.66 2.93 21.20
C ASP A 2 -16.85 3.21 19.68
N ASP A 3 -17.91 3.94 19.33
CA ASP A 3 -18.24 4.18 17.93
C ASP A 3 -17.20 5.02 17.21
N PHE A 4 -16.53 5.94 17.91
CA PHE A 4 -15.47 6.75 17.34
C PHE A 4 -14.26 5.88 16.99
N GLN A 5 -13.88 4.99 17.89
CA GLN A 5 -12.77 4.05 17.65
C GLN A 5 -13.09 3.08 16.51
N LYS A 6 -14.33 2.60 16.46
CA LYS A 6 -14.78 1.73 15.36
C LYS A 6 -14.69 2.44 14.01
N ARG A 7 -15.02 3.72 13.98
CA ARG A 7 -14.90 4.53 12.76
C ARG A 7 -13.43 4.60 12.31
N GLY A 8 -12.50 4.79 13.26
CA GLY A 8 -11.08 4.81 12.95
C GLY A 8 -10.62 3.49 12.33
N GLN A 9 -11.05 2.37 12.90
CA GLN A 9 -10.72 1.04 12.34
C GLN A 9 -11.33 0.86 10.96
N ALA A 10 -12.55 1.31 10.74
CA ALA A 10 -13.20 1.25 9.43
C ALA A 10 -12.43 2.06 8.38
N LEU A 11 -11.90 3.23 8.75
CA LEU A 11 -11.09 4.05 7.85
C LEU A 11 -9.79 3.34 7.46
N ILE A 12 -9.16 2.66 8.40
CA ILE A 12 -7.97 1.86 8.12
C ILE A 12 -8.30 0.72 7.16
N ASP A 13 -9.40 0.04 7.38
CA ASP A 13 -9.86 -1.04 6.50
C ASP A 13 -10.15 -0.53 5.08
N GLU A 14 -10.76 0.65 4.95
CA GLU A 14 -10.97 1.29 3.66
C GLU A 14 -9.66 1.62 2.97
N LEU A 15 -8.67 2.13 3.71
CA LEU A 15 -7.35 2.42 3.16
C LEU A 15 -6.65 1.16 2.67
N LYS A 16 -6.72 0.08 3.43
CA LYS A 16 -6.16 -1.22 3.05
C LYS A 16 -6.78 -1.71 1.74
N GLU A 17 -8.09 -1.65 1.65
CA GLU A 17 -8.82 -2.06 0.45
C GLU A 17 -8.44 -1.20 -0.75
N HIS A 18 -8.38 0.11 -0.56
CA HIS A 18 -8.02 1.05 -1.61
C HIS A 18 -6.60 0.80 -2.13
N VAL A 19 -5.63 0.62 -1.24
CA VAL A 19 -4.25 0.31 -1.64
C VAL A 19 -4.20 -1.04 -2.35
N LEU A 20 -4.92 -2.04 -1.85
CA LEU A 20 -4.95 -3.35 -2.50
C LEU A 20 -5.52 -3.27 -3.91
N MET A 21 -6.58 -2.51 -4.10
CA MET A 21 -7.18 -2.29 -5.42
C MET A 21 -6.24 -1.56 -6.39
N THR A 22 -5.34 -0.75 -5.86
CA THR A 22 -4.37 -0.01 -6.67
C THR A 22 -3.50 -0.97 -7.50
N PHE A 23 -3.20 -2.14 -6.98
CA PHE A 23 -2.41 -3.14 -7.70
C PHE A 23 -3.10 -3.67 -8.96
N SER A 24 -4.41 -3.56 -9.04
CA SER A 24 -5.15 -3.97 -10.25
C SER A 24 -5.23 -2.87 -11.31
N ARG A 25 -4.77 -1.66 -10.97
CA ARG A 25 -4.77 -0.51 -11.90
C ARG A 25 -3.58 -0.51 -12.84
N ASP A 26 -2.58 -1.33 -12.58
CA ASP A 26 -1.36 -1.39 -13.39
C ASP A 26 -0.89 -2.85 -13.44
N PRO A 27 -0.61 -3.39 -14.64
CA PRO A 27 -0.17 -4.79 -14.79
C PRO A 27 1.09 -5.14 -14.00
N ARG A 28 1.94 -4.16 -13.70
CA ARG A 28 3.15 -4.39 -12.89
C ARG A 28 2.82 -4.82 -11.46
N GLY A 29 1.64 -4.46 -10.97
CA GLY A 29 1.19 -4.82 -9.63
C GLY A 29 0.47 -6.16 -9.54
N SER A 30 0.25 -6.84 -10.66
CA SER A 30 -0.40 -8.15 -10.66
C SER A 30 0.48 -9.21 -9.99
N ASN A 31 -0.12 -10.35 -9.65
CA ASN A 31 0.60 -11.44 -8.98
C ASN A 31 1.75 -12.03 -9.81
N ASN A 32 1.81 -11.72 -11.10
CA ASN A 32 2.90 -12.14 -12.00
C ASN A 32 3.75 -10.95 -12.47
N GLY A 33 3.44 -9.75 -11.99
CA GLY A 33 4.14 -8.56 -12.43
C GLY A 33 5.47 -8.33 -11.74
N PRO A 34 6.29 -7.39 -12.26
CA PRO A 34 7.57 -7.06 -11.65
C PRO A 34 7.45 -6.26 -10.35
N GLY A 35 6.27 -5.77 -10.04
CA GLY A 35 6.00 -5.01 -8.83
C GLY A 35 5.95 -3.51 -9.06
N LEU A 36 5.31 -2.82 -8.12
CA LEU A 36 5.18 -1.37 -8.08
C LEU A 36 6.02 -0.82 -6.93
N ALA A 37 6.76 0.25 -7.18
CA ALA A 37 7.43 0.98 -6.12
C ALA A 37 6.40 1.77 -5.28
N THR A 38 6.76 2.16 -4.06
CA THR A 38 5.87 2.94 -3.20
C THR A 38 5.38 4.21 -3.91
N ILE A 39 6.26 4.90 -4.62
CA ILE A 39 5.89 6.12 -5.35
C ILE A 39 4.83 5.86 -6.43
N ASP A 40 4.92 4.72 -7.11
CA ASP A 40 3.93 4.35 -8.12
C ASP A 40 2.57 4.08 -7.47
N ILE A 41 2.57 3.40 -6.33
CA ILE A 41 1.35 3.11 -5.57
C ILE A 41 0.70 4.42 -5.11
N GLU A 42 1.49 5.35 -4.62
CA GLU A 42 0.98 6.66 -4.19
C GLU A 42 0.34 7.43 -5.34
N ARG A 43 0.98 7.44 -6.51
CA ARG A 43 0.43 8.12 -7.69
C ARG A 43 -0.87 7.50 -8.15
N LEU A 44 -0.91 6.19 -8.22
CA LEU A 44 -2.09 5.46 -8.70
C LEU A 44 -3.25 5.53 -7.71
N SER A 45 -2.96 5.51 -6.42
CA SER A 45 -3.98 5.51 -5.37
C SER A 45 -4.45 6.92 -4.99
N GLY A 46 -3.64 7.93 -5.27
CA GLY A 46 -3.92 9.30 -4.84
C GLY A 46 -3.64 9.55 -3.37
N LEU A 47 -2.93 8.64 -2.70
CA LEU A 47 -2.66 8.74 -1.26
C LEU A 47 -1.39 9.52 -0.91
N GLY A 48 -0.72 10.10 -1.88
CA GLY A 48 0.47 10.91 -1.61
C GLY A 48 0.12 12.16 -0.82
N ILE A 49 0.93 12.45 0.19
CA ILE A 49 0.80 13.66 1.01
C ILE A 49 2.03 14.52 0.75
N GLN A 50 1.83 15.77 0.35
CA GLN A 50 2.93 16.69 0.17
C GLN A 50 3.12 17.53 1.43
N LEU A 51 4.35 17.62 1.91
CA LEU A 51 4.71 18.44 3.04
C LEU A 51 5.56 19.64 2.57
N ASP A 52 5.33 20.79 3.18
CA ASP A 52 5.99 22.03 2.76
C ASP A 52 7.48 22.06 3.09
N ARG A 53 7.89 21.37 4.17
CA ARG A 53 9.27 21.37 4.63
C ARG A 53 10.04 20.20 4.05
N ALA A 54 11.17 20.50 3.41
CA ALA A 54 12.03 19.48 2.82
C ALA A 54 12.49 18.43 3.84
N SER A 55 12.72 18.85 5.10
CA SER A 55 13.14 17.95 6.18
C SER A 55 12.07 16.92 6.58
N GLU A 56 10.82 17.16 6.21
CA GLU A 56 9.69 16.31 6.55
C GLU A 56 9.25 15.41 5.41
N ARG A 57 9.87 15.55 4.23
CA ARG A 57 9.44 14.81 3.02
C ARG A 57 9.52 13.29 3.17
N LYS A 58 10.38 12.78 4.02
CA LYS A 58 10.45 11.35 4.28
C LYS A 58 9.16 10.80 4.86
N GLN A 59 8.39 11.65 5.55
CA GLN A 59 7.13 11.26 6.17
C GLN A 59 5.96 11.29 5.20
N GLU A 60 6.13 11.85 4.02
CA GLU A 60 5.08 11.89 3.00
C GLU A 60 4.63 10.49 2.57
N HIS A 61 5.48 9.49 2.75
CA HIS A 61 5.22 8.11 2.33
C HIS A 61 4.72 7.20 3.45
N TRP A 62 4.62 7.70 4.68
CA TRP A 62 4.35 6.85 5.84
C TRP A 62 3.01 6.13 5.78
N ILE A 63 1.95 6.80 5.34
CA ILE A 63 0.62 6.17 5.29
C ILE A 63 0.65 4.99 4.33
N THR A 64 1.13 5.21 3.12
CA THR A 64 1.21 4.16 2.11
C THR A 64 2.13 3.03 2.57
N TRP A 65 3.30 3.36 3.11
CA TRP A 65 4.24 2.37 3.60
C TRP A 65 3.64 1.51 4.72
N THR A 66 2.99 2.16 5.69
CA THR A 66 2.37 1.46 6.83
C THR A 66 1.27 0.52 6.37
N ILE A 67 0.42 0.97 5.45
CA ILE A 67 -0.64 0.13 4.90
C ILE A 67 -0.05 -1.05 4.12
N LEU A 68 1.01 -0.82 3.35
CA LEU A 68 1.70 -1.91 2.65
C LEU A 68 2.25 -2.95 3.62
N GLN A 69 2.86 -2.53 4.73
CA GLN A 69 3.36 -3.46 5.73
C GLN A 69 2.23 -4.31 6.32
N ARG A 70 1.07 -3.70 6.53
CA ARG A 70 -0.10 -4.44 7.02
C ARG A 70 -0.62 -5.44 6.00
N LEU A 71 -0.68 -5.05 4.74
CA LEU A 71 -1.10 -5.95 3.66
C LEU A 71 -0.14 -7.13 3.48
N ILE A 72 1.16 -6.88 3.68
CA ILE A 72 2.17 -7.95 3.68
C ILE A 72 1.92 -8.90 4.84
N ALA A 73 1.69 -8.37 6.04
CA ALA A 73 1.39 -9.18 7.22
C ALA A 73 0.11 -10.00 7.04
N ASP A 74 -0.87 -9.46 6.32
CA ASP A 74 -2.13 -10.16 6.02
C ASP A 74 -1.98 -11.18 4.89
N GLY A 75 -0.82 -11.24 4.23
CA GLY A 75 -0.56 -12.18 3.15
C GLY A 75 -1.19 -11.82 1.81
N LEU A 76 -1.58 -10.56 1.62
CA LEU A 76 -2.27 -10.10 0.41
C LEU A 76 -1.33 -9.44 -0.59
N VAL A 77 -0.19 -8.96 -0.14
CA VAL A 77 0.84 -8.30 -0.94
C VAL A 77 2.18 -8.91 -0.57
N MET A 78 3.08 -9.01 -1.52
CA MET A 78 4.44 -9.49 -1.24
C MET A 78 5.46 -8.46 -1.70
N PRO A 79 6.52 -8.24 -0.91
CA PRO A 79 7.62 -7.41 -1.33
C PRO A 79 8.54 -8.19 -2.28
N ILE A 80 9.10 -7.48 -3.25
CA ILE A 80 10.13 -8.02 -4.14
C ILE A 80 11.39 -7.23 -3.86
N TYR A 81 12.39 -7.91 -3.31
CA TYR A 81 13.66 -7.29 -2.98
C TYR A 81 14.62 -7.43 -4.16
N SER A 82 14.87 -6.30 -4.81
CA SER A 82 15.85 -6.18 -5.88
C SER A 82 16.64 -4.89 -5.61
N ASP A 83 17.12 -4.19 -6.62
CA ASP A 83 17.81 -2.91 -6.44
C ASP A 83 16.95 -1.89 -5.67
N LYS A 84 15.64 -1.94 -5.90
CA LYS A 84 14.64 -1.14 -5.17
C LYS A 84 13.52 -2.06 -4.76
N THR A 85 13.02 -1.87 -3.52
CA THR A 85 11.87 -2.65 -3.06
C THR A 85 10.64 -2.31 -3.88
N ARG A 86 9.99 -3.33 -4.39
CA ARG A 86 8.73 -3.23 -5.12
C ARG A 86 7.72 -4.15 -4.49
N TYR A 87 6.45 -3.96 -4.82
CA TYR A 87 5.36 -4.71 -4.23
C TYR A 87 4.43 -5.20 -5.32
N ARG A 88 3.90 -6.40 -5.15
CA ARG A 88 2.87 -6.94 -6.03
C ARG A 88 1.85 -7.72 -5.22
N ARG A 89 0.68 -7.97 -5.82
CA ARG A 89 -0.29 -8.83 -5.17
C ARG A 89 0.28 -10.22 -5.00
N ARG A 90 0.00 -10.79 -3.84
CA ARG A 90 0.32 -12.19 -3.61
C ARG A 90 -0.73 -13.04 -4.30
N GLN A 91 -0.27 -14.08 -5.00
CA GLN A 91 -1.19 -15.03 -5.61
C GLN A 91 -1.99 -15.71 -4.49
N PRO A 92 -3.34 -15.70 -4.57
CA PRO A 92 -4.11 -16.41 -3.57
C PRO A 92 -3.71 -17.89 -3.61
N THR A 93 -3.37 -18.42 -2.42
CA THR A 93 -3.18 -19.86 -2.29
C THR A 93 -4.52 -20.51 -2.61
N SER A 94 -4.59 -21.13 -3.78
CA SER A 94 -5.75 -21.94 -4.06
C SER A 94 -5.78 -23.09 -3.08
N ALA A 95 -6.79 -23.10 -2.30
CA ALA A 95 -7.05 -24.23 -1.43
C ALA A 95 -7.28 -25.49 -2.28
#